data_b9f71e6c67483629bf8fd67765bdc5a3
#
_entry.id   b9f71e6c67483629bf8fd67765bdc5a3
#
_cell.length_a   1.000
_cell.length_b   1.000
_cell.length_c   1.000
_cell.angle_alpha   90.00
_cell.angle_beta   90.00
_cell.angle_gamma   90.00
#
_symmetry.space_group_name_H-M   'P 1'
#
loop_
_entity.id
_entity.type
_entity.pdbx_description
1 polymer ?
#
loop_
_entity_poly.entity_id
_entity_poly.type
_entity_poly.pdbx_seq_one_letter_code
_entity_poly.pdbx_strand_id
1 'polypeptide(L)'
;DIDKLAEIAHRHNIPLIIDNTFGTPYLIRPIEHGADIVVHSATKFIGGHGSSLGGVIVDGGKFDWKANADKFPTLAKPDPSYHGAVFADVAGAAAFVTRIRAVILRDTGATISPFNAWILLQGLETLSLRVERHVQNALKVVEYLEKNPKVAKVNHPAVPSHPDHEL
;
A
#
# COMPACT_ATOMS: atom_id res chain seq x y z
N ASP A 1 -11.28 -3.94 8.39
CA ASP A 1 -11.88 -2.61 8.57
C ASP A 1 -10.76 -1.58 8.71
N ILE A 2 -10.42 -0.93 7.58
CA ILE A 2 -9.31 0.03 7.50
C ILE A 2 -9.67 1.32 8.26
N ASP A 3 -10.92 1.75 8.18
CA ASP A 3 -11.39 2.98 8.85
C ASP A 3 -11.16 2.90 10.37
N LYS A 4 -11.51 1.77 10.98
CA LYS A 4 -11.26 1.54 12.42
C LYS A 4 -9.77 1.46 12.77
N LEU A 5 -8.96 0.85 11.89
CA LEU A 5 -7.51 0.82 12.10
C LEU A 5 -6.91 2.23 12.02
N ALA A 6 -7.37 3.04 11.08
CA ALA A 6 -6.96 4.44 10.96
C ALA A 6 -7.33 5.26 12.20
N GLU A 7 -8.57 5.10 12.71
CA GLU A 7 -8.98 5.75 13.96
C GLU A 7 -8.09 5.37 15.15
N ILE A 8 -7.71 4.09 15.26
CA ILE A 8 -6.81 3.64 16.33
C ILE A 8 -5.42 4.26 16.17
N ALA A 9 -4.83 4.20 14.98
CA ALA A 9 -3.52 4.76 14.71
C ALA A 9 -3.48 6.28 15.02
N HIS A 10 -4.47 7.02 14.52
CA HIS A 10 -4.55 8.46 14.69
C HIS A 10 -4.78 8.88 16.14
N ARG A 11 -5.56 8.13 16.93
CA ARG A 11 -5.66 8.35 18.38
C ARG A 11 -4.32 8.24 19.11
N HIS A 12 -3.42 7.46 18.58
CA HIS A 12 -2.06 7.33 19.10
C HIS A 12 -1.06 8.27 18.40
N ASN A 13 -1.51 9.17 17.55
CA ASN A 13 -0.65 10.09 16.79
C ASN A 13 0.46 9.36 16.02
N ILE A 14 0.09 8.30 15.31
CA ILE A 14 0.95 7.56 14.39
C ILE A 14 0.23 7.37 13.05
N PRO A 15 0.97 7.36 11.91
CA PRO A 15 0.37 7.11 10.62
C PRO A 15 -0.01 5.65 10.46
N LEU A 16 -1.08 5.39 9.72
CA LEU A 16 -1.43 4.03 9.25
C LEU A 16 -0.78 3.78 7.89
N ILE A 17 0.04 2.73 7.83
CA ILE A 17 0.63 2.24 6.57
C ILE A 17 -0.03 0.91 6.20
N ILE A 18 -0.57 0.82 4.98
CA ILE A 18 -1.20 -0.40 4.46
C ILE A 18 -0.36 -0.97 3.32
N ASP A 19 0.04 -2.23 3.45
CA ASP A 19 0.49 -3.00 2.29
C ASP A 19 -0.73 -3.49 1.52
N ASN A 20 -0.99 -2.84 0.38
CA ASN A 20 -2.14 -3.11 -0.48
C ASN A 20 -1.77 -3.94 -1.72
N THR A 21 -0.73 -4.76 -1.61
CA THR A 21 -0.26 -5.58 -2.73
C THR A 21 -1.35 -6.50 -3.27
N PHE A 22 -2.14 -7.13 -2.39
CA PHE A 22 -3.22 -8.05 -2.78
C PHE A 22 -4.51 -7.33 -3.18
N GLY A 23 -4.88 -6.27 -2.45
CA GLY A 23 -6.06 -5.46 -2.78
C GLY A 23 -5.89 -4.74 -4.11
N THR A 24 -4.68 -4.39 -4.47
CA THR A 24 -4.32 -3.57 -5.64
C THR A 24 -5.04 -2.21 -5.65
N PRO A 25 -4.62 -1.23 -6.43
CA PRO A 25 -5.34 0.04 -6.52
C PRO A 25 -6.71 -0.09 -7.23
N TYR A 26 -7.02 -1.29 -7.76
CA TYR A 26 -8.29 -1.58 -8.42
C TYR A 26 -9.38 -1.99 -7.44
N LEU A 27 -9.12 -2.95 -6.53
CA LEU A 27 -10.15 -3.45 -5.61
C LEU A 27 -10.39 -2.51 -4.44
N ILE A 28 -9.34 -1.91 -3.90
CA ILE A 28 -9.47 -0.99 -2.76
C ILE A 28 -8.35 0.06 -2.79
N ARG A 29 -8.70 1.27 -2.38
CA ARG A 29 -7.77 2.40 -2.24
C ARG A 29 -7.73 2.85 -0.78
N PRO A 30 -6.82 2.29 0.04
CA PRO A 30 -6.81 2.52 1.48
C PRO A 30 -6.69 3.98 1.91
N ILE A 31 -6.12 4.87 1.07
CA ILE A 31 -6.09 6.32 1.32
C ILE A 31 -7.50 6.92 1.45
N GLU A 32 -8.49 6.36 0.76
CA GLU A 32 -9.90 6.78 0.85
C GLU A 32 -10.56 6.30 2.15
N HIS A 33 -9.92 5.33 2.83
CA HIS A 33 -10.33 4.72 4.09
C HIS A 33 -9.44 5.14 5.28
N GLY A 34 -8.77 6.29 5.18
CA GLY A 34 -8.00 6.87 6.28
C GLY A 34 -6.56 6.37 6.42
N ALA A 35 -6.07 5.49 5.57
CA ALA A 35 -4.65 5.18 5.55
C ALA A 35 -3.84 6.41 5.11
N ASP A 36 -2.70 6.63 5.75
CA ASP A 36 -1.82 7.76 5.43
C ASP A 36 -0.85 7.41 4.32
N ILE A 37 -0.37 6.17 4.31
CA ILE A 37 0.61 5.67 3.36
C ILE A 37 0.18 4.30 2.88
N VAL A 38 0.30 4.06 1.58
CA VAL A 38 0.05 2.77 0.96
C VAL A 38 1.29 2.29 0.24
N VAL A 39 1.64 1.02 0.44
CA VAL A 39 2.73 0.36 -0.28
C VAL A 39 2.19 -0.77 -1.13
N HIS A 40 2.84 -1.00 -2.27
CA HIS A 40 2.55 -2.13 -3.15
C HIS A 40 3.85 -2.80 -3.56
N SER A 41 3.91 -4.12 -3.48
CA SER A 41 4.87 -4.86 -4.28
C SER A 41 4.38 -4.89 -5.74
N ALA A 42 4.96 -4.02 -6.57
CA ALA A 42 4.63 -3.96 -7.99
C ALA A 42 5.03 -5.25 -8.73
N THR A 43 5.94 -6.04 -8.16
CA THR A 43 6.33 -7.38 -8.60
C THR A 43 5.14 -8.33 -8.78
N LYS A 44 4.09 -8.17 -7.96
CA LYS A 44 2.94 -9.09 -7.89
C LYS A 44 1.89 -8.72 -8.94
N PHE A 45 0.72 -8.31 -8.52
CA PHE A 45 -0.42 -8.06 -9.43
C PHE A 45 -0.21 -6.90 -10.39
N ILE A 46 0.51 -5.84 -9.99
CA ILE A 46 0.77 -4.69 -10.87
C ILE A 46 1.56 -5.15 -12.10
N GLY A 47 2.70 -5.79 -11.92
CA GLY A 47 3.48 -6.35 -13.03
C GLY A 47 2.83 -7.58 -13.67
N GLY A 48 2.22 -8.43 -12.87
CA GLY A 48 1.43 -9.59 -13.29
C GLY A 48 2.20 -10.82 -13.72
N HIS A 49 3.53 -10.76 -13.79
CA HIS A 49 4.38 -11.84 -14.34
C HIS A 49 5.48 -12.29 -13.38
N GLY A 50 5.81 -11.48 -12.36
CA GLY A 50 6.94 -11.76 -11.47
C GLY A 50 8.31 -11.64 -12.12
N SER A 51 8.39 -11.15 -13.35
CA SER A 51 9.62 -11.02 -14.13
C SER A 51 10.47 -9.79 -13.76
N SER A 52 9.88 -8.80 -13.10
CA SER A 52 10.55 -7.59 -12.63
C SER A 52 10.23 -7.33 -11.17
N LEU A 53 11.25 -7.07 -10.37
CA LEU A 53 11.08 -6.63 -8.99
C LEU A 53 10.86 -5.11 -8.94
N GLY A 54 9.89 -4.68 -8.14
CA GLY A 54 9.61 -3.28 -7.91
C GLY A 54 8.58 -3.05 -6.83
N GLY A 55 8.52 -1.82 -6.35
CA GLY A 55 7.56 -1.37 -5.35
C GLY A 55 7.06 0.03 -5.66
N VAL A 56 5.92 0.36 -5.08
CA VAL A 56 5.33 1.70 -5.13
C VAL A 56 4.97 2.12 -3.72
N ILE A 57 5.29 3.36 -3.38
CA ILE A 57 4.88 4.01 -2.14
C ILE A 57 3.98 5.18 -2.52
N VAL A 58 2.78 5.22 -1.96
CA VAL A 58 1.80 6.30 -2.15
C VAL A 58 1.59 6.98 -0.80
N ASP A 59 1.87 8.28 -0.75
CA ASP A 59 1.65 9.11 0.43
C ASP A 59 0.37 9.92 0.23
N GLY A 60 -0.56 9.82 1.17
CA GLY A 60 -1.80 10.60 1.17
C GLY A 60 -1.58 12.09 1.49
N GLY A 61 -0.42 12.45 2.02
CA GLY A 61 -0.03 13.82 2.34
C GLY A 61 -0.86 14.49 3.45
N LYS A 62 -1.59 13.70 4.24
CA LYS A 62 -2.55 14.22 5.24
C LYS A 62 -2.03 14.17 6.67
N PHE A 63 -1.05 13.29 6.97
CA PHE A 63 -0.54 13.14 8.33
C PHE A 63 0.27 14.35 8.75
N ASP A 64 -0.05 14.90 9.93
CA ASP A 64 0.64 16.07 10.46
C ASP A 64 1.95 15.69 11.17
N TRP A 65 3.03 15.67 10.40
CA TRP A 65 4.38 15.37 10.90
C TRP A 65 4.86 16.39 11.93
N LYS A 66 4.47 17.68 11.80
CA LYS A 66 4.91 18.73 12.70
C LYS A 66 4.27 18.63 14.07
N ALA A 67 2.97 18.39 14.13
CA ALA A 67 2.26 18.17 15.39
C ALA A 67 2.83 16.97 16.15
N ASN A 68 3.48 16.03 15.46
CA ASN A 68 4.05 14.81 16.02
C ASN A 68 5.59 14.77 15.95
N ALA A 69 6.26 15.93 15.97
CA ALA A 69 7.69 16.08 15.76
C ALA A 69 8.57 15.22 16.70
N ASP A 70 8.13 14.98 17.92
CA ASP A 70 8.90 14.18 18.87
C ASP A 70 8.91 12.68 18.51
N LYS A 71 7.86 12.20 17.85
CA LYS A 71 7.80 10.83 17.32
C LYS A 71 8.50 10.69 15.98
N PHE A 72 8.46 11.74 15.16
CA PHE A 72 8.99 11.72 13.79
C PHE A 72 10.04 12.82 13.55
N PRO A 73 11.12 12.85 14.37
CA PRO A 73 12.12 13.91 14.29
C PRO A 73 12.80 13.99 12.92
N THR A 74 12.92 12.88 12.21
CA THR A 74 13.56 12.84 10.88
C THR A 74 12.77 13.58 9.80
N LEU A 75 11.51 13.89 10.03
CA LEU A 75 10.67 14.65 9.11
C LEU A 75 10.42 16.09 9.61
N ALA A 76 10.34 16.27 10.94
CA ALA A 76 9.86 17.49 11.56
C ALA A 76 10.94 18.29 12.33
N LYS A 77 12.20 17.81 12.35
CA LYS A 77 13.34 18.55 12.92
C LYS A 77 14.44 18.74 11.86
N PRO A 78 15.39 19.67 12.06
CA PRO A 78 16.46 19.92 11.10
C PRO A 78 17.28 18.67 10.77
N ASP A 79 17.42 18.35 9.48
CA ASP A 79 18.21 17.23 9.00
C ASP A 79 19.63 17.70 8.65
N PRO A 80 20.67 17.23 9.35
CA PRO A 80 22.05 17.66 9.11
C PRO A 80 22.57 17.20 7.75
N SER A 81 22.06 16.10 7.20
CA SER A 81 22.44 15.59 5.87
C SER A 81 21.89 16.45 4.73
N TYR A 82 20.95 17.37 5.06
CA TYR A 82 20.29 18.25 4.10
C TYR A 82 20.38 19.73 4.54
N HIS A 83 21.56 20.13 5.02
CA HIS A 83 21.86 21.50 5.42
C HIS A 83 20.92 22.10 6.48
N GLY A 84 20.37 21.25 7.35
CA GLY A 84 19.43 21.68 8.39
C GLY A 84 17.99 21.90 7.91
N ALA A 85 17.64 21.45 6.71
CA ALA A 85 16.26 21.53 6.23
C ALA A 85 15.33 20.68 7.08
N VAL A 86 14.12 21.19 7.33
CA VAL A 86 13.00 20.46 7.94
C VAL A 86 12.09 20.00 6.82
N PHE A 87 12.02 18.71 6.54
CA PHE A 87 11.26 18.18 5.40
C PHE A 87 9.77 18.57 5.45
N ALA A 88 9.17 18.56 6.63
CA ALA A 88 7.78 18.99 6.83
C ALA A 88 7.54 20.47 6.50
N ASP A 89 8.59 21.32 6.56
CA ASP A 89 8.49 22.73 6.19
C ASP A 89 8.69 22.94 4.68
N VAL A 90 9.77 22.34 4.14
CA VAL A 90 10.18 22.59 2.74
C VAL A 90 9.33 21.82 1.72
N ALA A 91 8.74 20.70 2.10
CA ALA A 91 7.96 19.85 1.20
C ALA A 91 6.47 19.70 1.60
N GLY A 92 6.07 20.20 2.77
CA GLY A 92 4.67 20.16 3.21
C GLY A 92 4.05 18.77 3.13
N ALA A 93 2.95 18.62 2.39
CA ALA A 93 2.25 17.37 2.19
C ALA A 93 3.10 16.25 1.57
N ALA A 94 4.18 16.59 0.85
CA ALA A 94 5.09 15.63 0.25
C ALA A 94 6.33 15.32 1.12
N ALA A 95 6.35 15.72 2.39
CA ALA A 95 7.52 15.60 3.27
C ALA A 95 8.07 14.16 3.34
N PHE A 96 7.19 13.18 3.51
CA PHE A 96 7.56 11.78 3.64
C PHE A 96 8.25 11.25 2.37
N VAL A 97 7.60 11.39 1.22
CA VAL A 97 8.17 10.90 -0.07
C VAL A 97 9.39 11.71 -0.50
N THR A 98 9.45 13.01 -0.17
CA THR A 98 10.63 13.85 -0.44
C THR A 98 11.82 13.36 0.36
N ARG A 99 11.65 13.06 1.65
CA ARG A 99 12.73 12.52 2.48
C ARG A 99 13.19 11.14 2.00
N ILE A 100 12.27 10.27 1.60
CA ILE A 100 12.62 8.97 1.01
C ILE A 100 13.56 9.17 -0.19
N ARG A 101 13.22 10.08 -1.09
CA ARG A 101 14.02 10.34 -2.30
C ARG A 101 15.33 11.06 -1.99
N ALA A 102 15.28 12.09 -1.15
CA ALA A 102 16.42 12.96 -0.89
C ALA A 102 17.48 12.31 0.01
N VAL A 103 17.09 11.42 0.90
CA VAL A 103 17.99 10.78 1.88
C VAL A 103 18.11 9.29 1.58
N ILE A 104 17.03 8.53 1.74
CA ILE A 104 17.09 7.06 1.71
C ILE A 104 17.51 6.55 0.34
N LEU A 105 16.85 7.01 -0.72
CA LEU A 105 17.16 6.60 -2.09
C LEU A 105 18.57 7.06 -2.52
N ARG A 106 18.93 8.29 -2.18
CA ARG A 106 20.28 8.84 -2.46
C ARG A 106 21.37 8.00 -1.81
N ASP A 107 21.20 7.65 -0.52
CA ASP A 107 22.24 7.01 0.26
C ASP A 107 22.34 5.50 -0.02
N THR A 108 21.22 4.84 -0.30
CA THR A 108 21.18 3.39 -0.61
C THR A 108 21.34 3.09 -2.10
N GLY A 109 21.02 4.04 -2.98
CA GLY A 109 21.02 3.84 -4.43
C GLY A 109 19.98 2.83 -4.93
N ALA A 110 18.97 2.47 -4.11
CA ALA A 110 17.96 1.46 -4.40
C ALA A 110 16.90 1.98 -5.40
N THR A 111 17.32 2.47 -6.55
CA THR A 111 16.44 2.96 -7.61
C THR A 111 16.08 1.83 -8.58
N ILE A 112 14.82 1.85 -9.07
CA ILE A 112 14.39 0.91 -10.10
C ILE A 112 15.03 1.25 -11.45
N SER A 113 15.42 0.24 -12.24
CA SER A 113 15.88 0.49 -13.61
C SER A 113 14.72 0.99 -14.48
N PRO A 114 14.97 1.89 -15.45
CA PRO A 114 13.94 2.37 -16.37
C PRO A 114 13.25 1.24 -17.14
N PHE A 115 13.98 0.20 -17.50
CA PHE A 115 13.41 -0.97 -18.19
C PHE A 115 12.43 -1.75 -17.30
N ASN A 116 12.79 -2.00 -16.03
CA ASN A 116 11.88 -2.66 -15.09
C ASN A 116 10.64 -1.80 -14.79
N ALA A 117 10.81 -0.48 -14.67
CA ALA A 117 9.69 0.44 -14.52
C ALA A 117 8.74 0.37 -15.73
N TRP A 118 9.27 0.33 -16.93
CA TRP A 118 8.49 0.19 -18.16
C TRP A 118 7.73 -1.14 -18.20
N ILE A 119 8.34 -2.26 -17.85
CA ILE A 119 7.66 -3.58 -17.78
C ILE A 119 6.50 -3.53 -16.77
N LEU A 120 6.71 -2.92 -15.60
CA LEU A 120 5.66 -2.80 -14.58
C LEU A 120 4.51 -1.90 -15.05
N LEU A 121 4.79 -0.84 -15.80
CA LEU A 121 3.76 0.01 -16.43
C LEU A 121 2.96 -0.76 -17.47
N GLN A 122 3.58 -1.60 -18.28
CA GLN A 122 2.86 -2.48 -19.23
C GLN A 122 1.91 -3.42 -18.48
N GLY A 123 2.34 -4.01 -17.36
CA GLY A 123 1.48 -4.83 -16.51
C GLY A 123 0.29 -4.06 -15.93
N LEU A 124 0.51 -2.79 -15.57
CA LEU A 124 -0.53 -1.93 -14.99
C LEU A 124 -1.70 -1.69 -15.96
N GLU A 125 -1.44 -1.60 -17.27
CA GLU A 125 -2.49 -1.36 -18.29
C GLU A 125 -3.60 -2.42 -18.25
N THR A 126 -3.28 -3.67 -17.91
CA THR A 126 -4.25 -4.76 -17.86
C THR A 126 -4.66 -5.16 -16.44
N LEU A 127 -4.22 -4.41 -15.43
CA LEU A 127 -4.42 -4.76 -14.01
C LEU A 127 -5.90 -5.00 -13.69
N SER A 128 -6.78 -4.07 -14.06
CA SER A 128 -8.21 -4.15 -13.76
C SER A 128 -8.85 -5.41 -14.36
N LEU A 129 -8.55 -5.70 -15.63
CA LEU A 129 -9.06 -6.89 -16.34
C LEU A 129 -8.60 -8.19 -15.67
N ARG A 130 -7.33 -8.25 -15.29
CA ARG A 130 -6.76 -9.45 -14.65
C ARG A 130 -7.34 -9.66 -13.26
N VAL A 131 -7.37 -8.62 -12.46
CA VAL A 131 -7.85 -8.71 -11.06
C VAL A 131 -9.34 -9.03 -11.03
N GLU A 132 -10.15 -8.40 -11.87
CA GLU A 132 -11.56 -8.76 -12.01
C GLU A 132 -11.75 -10.24 -12.34
N ARG A 133 -10.99 -10.76 -13.30
CA ARG A 133 -11.04 -12.17 -13.66
C ARG A 133 -10.56 -13.07 -12.52
N HIS A 134 -9.53 -12.68 -11.76
CA HIS A 134 -9.09 -13.43 -10.58
C HIS A 134 -10.20 -13.53 -9.53
N VAL A 135 -10.88 -12.43 -9.23
CA VAL A 135 -12.01 -12.42 -8.28
C VAL A 135 -13.13 -13.35 -8.76
N GLN A 136 -13.56 -13.22 -10.03
CA GLN A 136 -14.60 -14.09 -10.60
C GLN A 136 -14.23 -15.57 -10.51
N ASN A 137 -12.97 -15.91 -10.80
CA ASN A 137 -12.51 -17.29 -10.73
C ASN A 137 -12.43 -17.79 -9.27
N ALA A 138 -11.95 -16.94 -8.36
CA ALA A 138 -11.88 -17.28 -6.93
C ALA A 138 -13.27 -17.61 -6.37
N LEU A 139 -14.28 -16.79 -6.67
CA LEU A 139 -15.66 -17.04 -6.23
C LEU A 139 -16.23 -18.35 -6.75
N LYS A 140 -15.97 -18.72 -8.01
CA LYS A 140 -16.38 -20.02 -8.56
C LYS A 140 -15.68 -21.19 -7.86
N VAL A 141 -14.40 -21.04 -7.51
CA VAL A 141 -13.66 -22.04 -6.74
C VAL A 141 -14.22 -22.19 -5.33
N VAL A 142 -14.52 -21.07 -4.67
CA VAL A 142 -15.17 -21.05 -3.34
C VAL A 142 -16.49 -21.82 -3.40
N GLU A 143 -17.38 -21.50 -4.33
CA GLU A 143 -18.67 -22.20 -4.50
C GLU A 143 -18.50 -23.71 -4.75
N TYR A 144 -17.56 -24.09 -5.59
CA TYR A 144 -17.25 -25.51 -5.85
C TYR A 144 -16.76 -26.23 -4.58
N LEU A 145 -15.85 -25.59 -3.84
CA LEU A 145 -15.27 -26.20 -2.64
C LEU A 145 -16.29 -26.31 -1.49
N GLU A 146 -17.20 -25.35 -1.32
CA GLU A 146 -18.28 -25.44 -0.32
C GLU A 146 -19.20 -26.65 -0.54
N LYS A 147 -19.42 -27.01 -1.81
CA LYS A 147 -20.27 -28.14 -2.19
C LYS A 147 -19.52 -29.47 -2.22
N ASN A 148 -18.21 -29.48 -2.05
CA ASN A 148 -17.40 -30.68 -2.18
C ASN A 148 -17.37 -31.47 -0.85
N PRO A 149 -17.85 -32.73 -0.82
CA PRO A 149 -17.94 -33.52 0.42
C PRO A 149 -16.58 -33.88 1.05
N LYS A 150 -15.49 -33.67 0.33
CA LYS A 150 -14.12 -33.88 0.82
C LYS A 150 -13.53 -32.64 1.49
N VAL A 151 -14.23 -31.50 1.46
CA VAL A 151 -13.78 -30.23 2.04
C VAL A 151 -14.52 -29.99 3.33
N ALA A 152 -13.80 -29.95 4.45
CA ALA A 152 -14.40 -29.77 5.76
C ALA A 152 -14.84 -28.30 6.01
N LYS A 153 -14.11 -27.33 5.47
CA LYS A 153 -14.40 -25.89 5.65
C LYS A 153 -13.74 -25.08 4.54
N VAL A 154 -14.44 -24.07 4.07
CA VAL A 154 -13.90 -22.98 3.24
C VAL A 154 -13.79 -21.72 4.08
N ASN A 155 -12.60 -21.11 4.15
CA ASN A 155 -12.35 -19.87 4.86
C ASN A 155 -12.19 -18.73 3.85
N HIS A 156 -13.29 -18.08 3.49
CA HIS A 156 -13.32 -17.00 2.52
C HIS A 156 -14.46 -16.02 2.86
N PRO A 157 -14.27 -14.70 2.77
CA PRO A 157 -15.29 -13.69 3.11
C PRO A 157 -16.60 -13.82 2.32
N ALA A 158 -16.56 -14.34 1.09
CA ALA A 158 -17.80 -14.59 0.34
C ALA A 158 -18.70 -15.68 0.94
N VAL A 159 -18.19 -16.49 1.89
CA VAL A 159 -18.99 -17.52 2.57
C VAL A 159 -19.80 -16.86 3.69
N PRO A 160 -21.15 -17.05 3.74
CA PRO A 160 -22.01 -16.37 4.73
C PRO A 160 -21.63 -16.62 6.20
N SER A 161 -20.99 -17.75 6.50
CA SER A 161 -20.52 -18.06 7.85
C SER A 161 -19.19 -17.42 8.23
N HIS A 162 -18.55 -16.67 7.32
CA HIS A 162 -17.30 -15.97 7.61
C HIS A 162 -17.56 -14.75 8.50
N PRO A 163 -16.75 -14.51 9.55
CA PRO A 163 -16.96 -13.38 10.47
C PRO A 163 -16.93 -12.00 9.79
N ASP A 164 -16.20 -11.88 8.68
CA ASP A 164 -16.03 -10.63 7.92
C ASP A 164 -16.90 -10.59 6.63
N HIS A 165 -17.98 -11.42 6.57
CA HIS A 165 -18.83 -11.49 5.37
C HIS A 165 -19.51 -10.16 5.03
N GLU A 166 -19.87 -9.40 6.06
CA GLU A 166 -20.59 -8.12 5.95
C GLU A 166 -19.65 -6.89 5.88
N LEU A 167 -18.33 -7.10 5.91
CA LEU A 167 -17.34 -6.05 5.73
C LEU A 167 -17.05 -5.81 4.24
#